data_c5b77557fe0ac98e7d3973e5385eaa4b
#
_entry.id   c5b77557fe0ac98e7d3973e5385eaa4b
#
_cell.length_a   1.000
_cell.length_b   1.000
_cell.length_c   1.000
_cell.angle_alpha   90.00
_cell.angle_beta   90.00
_cell.angle_gamma   90.00
#
_symmetry.space_group_name_H-M   'P 1'
#
loop_
_entity.id
_entity.type
_entity.pdbx_description
1 polymer ?
#
loop_
_entity_poly.entity_id
_entity_poly.type
_entity_poly.pdbx_seq_one_letter_code
_entity_poly.pdbx_strand_id
1 'polypeptide(L)'
;MKKKTAFSWIWSYVRKYRIGMFIGLTFSVVVAALNLINPLITGRIVDEVIKNGKHSMLAGLLLIMVCTTLGKAIIRYSYQTIFEHCSQNVIRTMREDLYAHVQTLDFSWYDKSPAGNVLTLLTSDLDKVRHFVAWVLYQIVENSLIYIFSIITLSAINWKLTLAFMIIA
;
A
#
# COMPACT_ATOMS: atom_id res chain seq x y z
N MET A 1 6.96 14.64 31.26
CA MET A 1 6.24 14.11 30.07
C MET A 1 7.24 13.36 29.18
N LYS A 2 7.07 12.03 28.96
CA LYS A 2 7.90 11.28 28.00
C LYS A 2 7.68 11.91 26.60
N LYS A 3 8.74 12.39 25.97
CA LYS A 3 8.70 12.85 24.57
C LYS A 3 8.21 11.67 23.72
N LYS A 4 6.94 11.68 23.29
CA LYS A 4 6.47 10.70 22.32
C LYS A 4 7.25 10.92 21.03
N THR A 5 7.86 9.89 20.50
CA THR A 5 8.48 9.93 19.17
C THR A 5 7.40 10.32 18.15
N ALA A 6 7.72 11.10 17.12
CA ALA A 6 6.76 11.55 16.11
C ALA A 6 5.93 10.38 15.54
N PHE A 7 6.58 9.24 15.31
CA PHE A 7 5.91 8.01 14.87
C PHE A 7 4.87 7.50 15.90
N SER A 8 5.20 7.49 17.21
CA SER A 8 4.26 7.06 18.25
C SER A 8 3.05 7.99 18.37
N TRP A 9 3.24 9.27 18.07
CA TRP A 9 2.16 10.25 18.04
C TRP A 9 1.22 10.02 16.87
N ILE A 10 1.74 9.89 15.65
CA ILE A 10 0.95 9.56 14.44
C ILE A 10 0.21 8.23 14.65
N TRP A 11 0.89 7.21 15.19
CA TRP A 11 0.31 5.90 15.43
C TRP A 11 -0.87 5.93 16.39
N SER A 12 -0.90 6.87 17.34
CA SER A 12 -2.04 7.04 18.26
C SER A 12 -3.34 7.41 17.54
N TYR A 13 -3.26 8.18 16.46
CA TYR A 13 -4.40 8.53 15.61
C TYR A 13 -4.79 7.37 14.67
N VAL A 14 -3.80 6.75 14.05
CA VAL A 14 -4.00 5.59 13.15
C VAL A 14 -4.69 4.43 13.87
N ARG A 15 -4.29 4.16 15.12
CA ARG A 15 -4.87 3.08 15.94
C ARG A 15 -6.39 3.20 16.13
N LYS A 16 -6.94 4.37 16.03
CA LYS A 16 -8.39 4.61 16.12
C LYS A 16 -9.15 3.95 14.97
N TYR A 17 -8.50 3.84 13.80
CA TYR A 17 -9.06 3.27 12.56
C TYR A 17 -8.52 1.87 12.24
N ARG A 18 -8.00 1.16 13.24
CA ARG A 18 -7.33 -0.15 13.08
C ARG A 18 -8.16 -1.20 12.33
N ILE A 19 -9.49 -1.20 12.51
CA ILE A 19 -10.38 -2.18 11.87
C ILE A 19 -10.38 -1.96 10.34
N GLY A 20 -10.62 -0.73 9.88
CA GLY A 20 -10.58 -0.41 8.46
C GLY A 20 -9.22 -0.71 7.84
N MET A 21 -8.14 -0.35 8.52
CA MET A 21 -6.78 -0.64 8.06
C MET A 21 -6.50 -2.15 8.00
N PHE A 22 -6.97 -2.92 8.98
CA PHE A 22 -6.81 -4.37 8.96
C PHE A 22 -7.57 -5.01 7.80
N ILE A 23 -8.82 -4.60 7.54
CA ILE A 23 -9.61 -5.06 6.38
C ILE A 23 -8.88 -4.71 5.07
N GLY A 24 -8.40 -3.46 4.94
CA GLY A 24 -7.64 -3.02 3.77
C GLY A 24 -6.36 -3.83 3.56
N LEU A 25 -5.60 -4.10 4.61
CA LEU A 25 -4.41 -4.95 4.55
C LEU A 25 -4.75 -6.39 4.16
N THR A 26 -5.84 -6.96 4.66
CA THR A 26 -6.28 -8.30 4.25
C THR A 26 -6.58 -8.35 2.75
N PHE A 27 -7.28 -7.36 2.22
CA PHE A 27 -7.55 -7.27 0.78
C PHE A 27 -6.28 -7.05 -0.04
N SER A 28 -5.31 -6.28 0.43
CA SER A 28 -4.02 -6.11 -0.25
C SER A 28 -3.24 -7.43 -0.33
N VAL A 29 -3.27 -8.25 0.73
CA VAL A 29 -2.69 -9.60 0.73
C VAL A 29 -3.36 -10.51 -0.29
N VAL A 30 -4.70 -10.46 -0.39
CA VAL A 30 -5.45 -11.22 -1.40
C VAL A 30 -5.03 -10.80 -2.82
N VAL A 31 -4.91 -9.49 -3.09
CA VAL A 31 -4.46 -9.00 -4.40
C VAL A 31 -3.02 -9.43 -4.67
N ALA A 32 -2.12 -9.38 -3.68
CA ALA A 32 -0.75 -9.87 -3.82
C ALA A 32 -0.71 -11.35 -4.23
N ALA A 33 -1.53 -12.20 -3.61
CA ALA A 33 -1.67 -13.60 -3.99
C ALA A 33 -2.23 -13.78 -5.42
N LEU A 34 -3.26 -13.01 -5.77
CA LEU A 34 -3.85 -13.04 -7.12
C LEU A 34 -2.86 -12.57 -8.22
N ASN A 35 -1.85 -11.77 -7.88
CA ASN A 35 -0.83 -11.34 -8.83
C ASN A 35 0.02 -12.51 -9.36
N LEU A 36 0.09 -13.63 -8.65
CA LEU A 36 0.81 -14.82 -9.09
C LEU A 36 0.05 -15.60 -10.18
N ILE A 37 -1.26 -15.41 -10.32
CA ILE A 37 -2.10 -16.16 -11.26
C ILE A 37 -1.75 -15.83 -12.71
N ASN A 38 -1.56 -14.57 -13.06
CA ASN A 38 -1.28 -14.17 -14.45
C ASN A 38 0.02 -14.77 -15.01
N PRO A 39 1.17 -14.73 -14.30
CA PRO A 39 2.38 -15.43 -14.75
C PRO A 39 2.19 -16.93 -14.94
N LEU A 40 1.42 -17.60 -14.06
CA LEU A 40 1.14 -19.02 -14.17
C LEU A 40 0.30 -19.34 -15.42
N ILE A 41 -0.72 -18.52 -15.71
CA ILE A 41 -1.54 -18.69 -16.93
C ILE A 41 -0.68 -18.41 -18.17
N THR A 42 0.15 -17.38 -18.15
CA THR A 42 1.08 -17.08 -19.25
C THR A 42 2.01 -18.25 -19.54
N GLY A 43 2.58 -18.87 -18.50
CA GLY A 43 3.37 -20.09 -18.63
C GLY A 43 2.59 -21.23 -19.30
N ARG A 44 1.33 -21.46 -18.87
CA ARG A 44 0.45 -22.47 -19.51
C ARG A 44 0.12 -22.16 -20.96
N ILE A 45 -0.07 -20.89 -21.33
CA ILE A 45 -0.28 -20.50 -22.73
C ILE A 45 0.95 -20.88 -23.57
N VAL A 46 2.15 -20.60 -23.08
CA VAL A 46 3.38 -20.96 -23.79
C VAL A 46 3.52 -22.47 -23.93
N ASP A 47 3.32 -23.22 -22.88
CA ASP A 47 3.56 -24.65 -22.87
C ASP A 47 2.45 -25.45 -23.64
N GLU A 48 1.17 -25.16 -23.36
CA GLU A 48 0.07 -25.95 -23.94
C GLU A 48 -0.38 -25.44 -25.30
N VAL A 49 -0.39 -24.12 -25.51
CA VAL A 49 -0.91 -23.56 -26.76
C VAL A 49 0.20 -23.45 -27.82
N ILE A 50 1.36 -22.87 -27.43
CA ILE A 50 2.43 -22.60 -28.41
C ILE A 50 3.23 -23.89 -28.68
N LYS A 51 3.72 -24.58 -27.63
CA LYS A 51 4.56 -25.77 -27.81
C LYS A 51 3.74 -27.00 -28.20
N ASN A 52 2.60 -27.22 -27.57
CA ASN A 52 1.77 -28.43 -27.79
C ASN A 52 0.67 -28.24 -28.84
N GLY A 53 0.50 -27.04 -29.42
CA GLY A 53 -0.46 -26.77 -30.49
C GLY A 53 -1.94 -26.84 -30.10
N LYS A 54 -2.27 -26.80 -28.79
CA LYS A 54 -3.65 -26.89 -28.30
C LYS A 54 -4.37 -25.52 -28.36
N HIS A 55 -4.59 -25.01 -29.57
CA HIS A 55 -5.20 -23.71 -29.79
C HIS A 55 -6.61 -23.55 -29.21
N SER A 56 -7.35 -24.67 -29.06
CA SER A 56 -8.70 -24.64 -28.44
C SER A 56 -8.72 -24.16 -26.99
N MET A 57 -7.60 -24.28 -26.26
CA MET A 57 -7.51 -23.82 -24.86
C MET A 57 -7.22 -22.31 -24.73
N LEU A 58 -6.77 -21.64 -25.81
CA LEU A 58 -6.34 -20.23 -25.77
C LEU A 58 -7.46 -19.32 -25.30
N ALA A 59 -8.66 -19.44 -25.87
CA ALA A 59 -9.79 -18.60 -25.52
C ALA A 59 -10.17 -18.72 -24.04
N GLY A 60 -10.17 -19.93 -23.49
CA GLY A 60 -10.45 -20.17 -22.07
C GLY A 60 -9.40 -19.57 -21.15
N LEU A 61 -8.11 -19.71 -21.47
CA LEU A 61 -7.01 -19.14 -20.68
C LEU A 61 -7.03 -17.62 -20.71
N LEU A 62 -7.31 -17.00 -21.87
CA LEU A 62 -7.46 -15.55 -21.99
C LEU A 62 -8.66 -15.03 -21.18
N LEU A 63 -9.79 -15.75 -21.23
CA LEU A 63 -10.96 -15.37 -20.43
C LEU A 63 -10.66 -15.40 -18.93
N ILE A 64 -9.95 -16.43 -18.44
CA ILE A 64 -9.52 -16.50 -17.04
C ILE A 64 -8.60 -15.33 -16.70
N MET A 65 -7.65 -14.96 -17.56
CA MET A 65 -6.78 -13.80 -17.36
C MET A 65 -7.58 -12.49 -17.25
N VAL A 66 -8.57 -12.30 -18.11
CA VAL A 66 -9.45 -11.13 -18.06
C VAL A 66 -10.25 -11.10 -16.76
N CYS A 67 -10.90 -12.22 -16.40
CA CYS A 67 -11.68 -12.32 -15.18
C CYS A 67 -10.85 -12.09 -13.91
N THR A 68 -9.65 -12.69 -13.85
CA THR A 68 -8.75 -12.48 -12.70
C THR A 68 -8.25 -11.03 -12.62
N THR A 69 -7.97 -10.39 -13.74
CA THR A 69 -7.53 -8.99 -13.80
C THR A 69 -8.63 -8.05 -13.37
N LEU A 70 -9.86 -8.25 -13.85
CA LEU A 70 -11.03 -7.48 -13.42
C LEU A 70 -11.32 -7.66 -11.93
N GLY A 71 -11.29 -8.91 -11.45
CA GLY A 71 -11.47 -9.22 -10.02
C GLY A 71 -10.43 -8.51 -9.15
N LYS A 72 -9.15 -8.55 -9.55
CA LYS A 72 -8.08 -7.82 -8.86
C LYS A 72 -8.32 -6.31 -8.86
N ALA A 73 -8.76 -5.74 -9.98
CA ALA A 73 -9.01 -4.31 -10.09
C ALA A 73 -10.12 -3.86 -9.13
N ILE A 74 -11.20 -4.62 -9.01
CA ILE A 74 -12.30 -4.35 -8.07
C ILE A 74 -11.82 -4.41 -6.62
N ILE A 75 -11.10 -5.47 -6.25
CA ILE A 75 -10.57 -5.63 -4.89
C ILE A 75 -9.57 -4.52 -4.57
N ARG A 76 -8.68 -4.18 -5.54
CA ARG A 76 -7.70 -3.10 -5.39
C ARG A 76 -8.39 -1.76 -5.17
N TYR A 77 -9.38 -1.41 -5.96
CA TYR A 77 -10.16 -0.20 -5.78
C TYR A 77 -10.80 -0.15 -4.40
N SER A 78 -11.38 -1.26 -3.94
CA SER A 78 -12.05 -1.34 -2.64
C SER A 78 -11.08 -1.05 -1.49
N TYR A 79 -9.92 -1.71 -1.44
CA TYR A 79 -8.99 -1.47 -0.33
C TYR A 79 -8.31 -0.11 -0.40
N GLN A 80 -7.99 0.40 -1.59
CA GLN A 80 -7.45 1.75 -1.74
C GLN A 80 -8.44 2.81 -1.22
N THR A 81 -9.73 2.64 -1.52
CA THR A 81 -10.79 3.53 -1.00
C THR A 81 -10.88 3.45 0.51
N ILE A 82 -10.77 2.25 1.11
CA ILE A 82 -10.75 2.08 2.57
C ILE A 82 -9.55 2.82 3.19
N PHE A 83 -8.34 2.64 2.64
CA PHE A 83 -7.15 3.32 3.14
C PHE A 83 -7.26 4.84 2.99
N GLU A 84 -7.75 5.32 1.85
CA GLU A 84 -7.94 6.76 1.64
C GLU A 84 -8.96 7.33 2.63
N HIS A 85 -10.08 6.66 2.84
CA HIS A 85 -11.08 7.10 3.82
C HIS A 85 -10.54 7.10 5.26
N CYS A 86 -9.80 6.06 5.66
CA CYS A 86 -9.13 6.02 6.96
C CYS A 86 -8.12 7.15 7.11
N SER A 87 -7.30 7.41 6.10
CA SER A 87 -6.28 8.45 6.14
C SER A 87 -6.88 9.86 6.23
N GLN A 88 -7.95 10.13 5.49
CA GLN A 88 -8.67 11.41 5.55
C GLN A 88 -9.23 11.67 6.97
N ASN A 89 -9.80 10.66 7.61
CA ASN A 89 -10.31 10.79 8.98
C ASN A 89 -9.18 10.98 10.00
N VAL A 90 -8.04 10.30 9.84
CA VAL A 90 -6.83 10.50 10.67
C VAL A 90 -6.37 11.95 10.56
N ILE A 91 -6.20 12.45 9.33
CA ILE A 91 -5.73 13.83 9.08
C ILE A 91 -6.72 14.87 9.58
N ARG A 92 -8.01 14.63 9.41
CA ARG A 92 -9.04 15.54 9.94
C ARG A 92 -8.88 15.70 11.46
N THR A 93 -8.80 14.59 12.18
CA THR A 93 -8.62 14.63 13.65
C THR A 93 -7.29 15.29 14.05
N MET A 94 -6.20 14.97 13.33
CA MET A 94 -4.89 15.60 13.59
C MET A 94 -4.92 17.11 13.33
N ARG A 95 -5.60 17.56 12.29
CA ARG A 95 -5.73 18.98 11.95
C ARG A 95 -6.55 19.73 12.99
N GLU A 96 -7.66 19.15 13.45
CA GLU A 96 -8.49 19.71 14.52
C GLU A 96 -7.68 19.87 15.81
N ASP A 97 -6.94 18.86 16.24
CA ASP A 97 -6.11 18.88 17.44
C ASP A 97 -4.95 19.89 17.33
N LEU A 98 -4.27 19.93 16.16
CA LEU A 98 -3.18 20.89 15.92
C LEU A 98 -3.71 22.32 15.90
N TYR A 99 -4.83 22.55 15.23
CA TYR A 99 -5.43 23.88 15.17
C TYR A 99 -5.83 24.37 16.55
N ALA A 100 -6.50 23.52 17.35
CA ALA A 100 -6.83 23.85 18.73
C ALA A 100 -5.58 24.15 19.58
N HIS A 101 -4.49 23.38 19.39
CA HIS A 101 -3.24 23.62 20.12
C HIS A 101 -2.58 24.94 19.71
N VAL A 102 -2.53 25.25 18.42
CA VAL A 102 -1.96 26.51 17.92
C VAL A 102 -2.68 27.71 18.52
N GLN A 103 -4.02 27.66 18.67
CA GLN A 103 -4.81 28.74 19.29
C GLN A 103 -4.50 28.98 20.77
N THR A 104 -3.90 28.01 21.47
CA THR A 104 -3.51 28.16 22.89
C THR A 104 -2.12 28.72 23.09
N LEU A 105 -1.38 28.97 22.00
CA LEU A 105 -0.01 29.51 22.09
C LEU A 105 0.02 31.02 22.32
N ASP A 106 1.03 31.48 23.07
CA ASP A 106 1.21 32.89 23.37
C ASP A 106 1.63 33.71 22.15
N PHE A 107 1.30 34.99 22.14
CA PHE A 107 1.70 35.95 21.08
C PHE A 107 3.21 35.94 20.82
N SER A 108 4.04 35.79 21.86
CA SER A 108 5.50 35.71 21.73
C SER A 108 5.99 34.52 20.87
N TRP A 109 5.17 33.47 20.74
CA TRP A 109 5.44 32.34 19.84
C TRP A 109 5.16 32.72 18.37
N TYR A 110 4.08 33.46 18.14
CA TYR A 110 3.73 33.93 16.79
C TYR A 110 4.73 34.96 16.24
N ASP A 111 5.29 35.80 17.09
CA ASP A 111 6.34 36.76 16.69
C ASP A 111 7.62 36.06 16.20
N LYS A 112 7.89 34.86 16.73
CA LYS A 112 9.05 34.01 16.33
C LYS A 112 8.76 33.03 15.23
N SER A 113 7.50 32.78 14.94
CA SER A 113 7.04 31.75 13.97
C SER A 113 6.24 32.43 12.87
N PRO A 114 6.83 32.67 11.68
CA PRO A 114 6.08 33.22 10.56
C PRO A 114 4.77 32.45 10.29
N ALA A 115 3.69 33.17 10.06
CA ALA A 115 2.37 32.58 9.81
C ALA A 115 2.38 31.53 8.68
N GLY A 116 3.28 31.71 7.69
CA GLY A 116 3.50 30.73 6.62
C GLY A 116 3.97 29.36 7.12
N ASN A 117 4.78 29.29 8.17
CA ASN A 117 5.24 28.01 8.74
C ASN A 117 4.09 27.26 9.40
N VAL A 118 3.22 27.96 10.10
CA VAL A 118 2.02 27.37 10.72
C VAL A 118 1.07 26.83 9.66
N LEU A 119 0.87 27.59 8.59
CA LEU A 119 0.04 27.17 7.46
C LEU A 119 0.63 25.93 6.78
N THR A 120 1.94 25.90 6.55
CA THR A 120 2.64 24.74 5.96
C THR A 120 2.46 23.49 6.83
N LEU A 121 2.53 23.60 8.15
CA LEU A 121 2.32 22.50 9.09
C LEU A 121 0.89 21.95 8.98
N LEU A 122 -0.11 22.82 8.93
CA LEU A 122 -1.53 22.46 8.88
C LEU A 122 -2.00 21.97 7.51
N THR A 123 -1.20 22.14 6.46
CA THR A 123 -1.51 21.74 5.10
C THR A 123 -0.51 20.71 4.58
N SER A 124 0.63 21.15 4.08
CA SER A 124 1.61 20.33 3.37
C SER A 124 2.20 19.20 4.23
N ASP A 125 2.51 19.45 5.49
CA ASP A 125 3.11 18.42 6.35
C ASP A 125 2.08 17.36 6.77
N LEU A 126 0.85 17.78 7.03
CA LEU A 126 -0.24 16.82 7.25
C LEU A 126 -0.55 15.99 6.00
N ASP A 127 -0.45 16.58 4.81
CA ASP A 127 -0.64 15.82 3.57
C ASP A 127 0.44 14.74 3.35
N LYS A 128 1.67 14.99 3.77
CA LYS A 128 2.73 13.95 3.78
C LYS A 128 2.35 12.78 4.71
N VAL A 129 1.79 13.08 5.89
CA VAL A 129 1.30 12.04 6.80
C VAL A 129 0.13 11.29 6.19
N ARG A 130 -0.80 11.98 5.52
CA ARG A 130 -1.90 11.36 4.77
C ARG A 130 -1.37 10.39 3.73
N HIS A 131 -0.44 10.83 2.90
CA HIS A 131 0.17 10.00 1.86
C HIS A 131 0.82 8.74 2.47
N PHE A 132 1.53 8.88 3.57
CA PHE A 132 2.13 7.75 4.27
C PHE A 132 1.06 6.74 4.73
N VAL A 133 -0.01 7.20 5.37
CA VAL A 133 -1.09 6.32 5.88
C VAL A 133 -1.91 5.72 4.74
N ALA A 134 -2.22 6.51 3.69
CA ALA A 134 -3.07 6.08 2.58
C ALA A 134 -2.37 5.12 1.61
N TRP A 135 -1.06 5.31 1.38
CA TRP A 135 -0.34 4.63 0.31
C TRP A 135 0.82 3.78 0.78
N VAL A 136 1.71 4.35 1.59
CA VAL A 136 2.98 3.69 1.93
C VAL A 136 2.75 2.43 2.75
N LEU A 137 1.80 2.43 3.69
CA LEU A 137 1.57 1.30 4.59
C LEU A 137 1.19 0.02 3.82
N TYR A 138 0.19 0.08 2.94
CA TYR A 138 -0.20 -1.12 2.21
C TYR A 138 0.80 -1.49 1.12
N GLN A 139 1.48 -0.51 0.49
CA GLN A 139 2.53 -0.79 -0.49
C GLN A 139 3.71 -1.54 0.11
N ILE A 140 4.13 -1.21 1.33
CA ILE A 140 5.18 -1.96 2.02
C ILE A 140 4.76 -3.43 2.16
N VAL A 141 3.53 -3.69 2.60
CA VAL A 141 3.03 -5.06 2.76
C VAL A 141 2.91 -5.77 1.41
N GLU A 142 2.28 -5.14 0.41
CA GLU A 142 2.09 -5.71 -0.92
C GLU A 142 3.44 -6.04 -1.59
N ASN A 143 4.38 -5.08 -1.61
CA ASN A 143 5.69 -5.28 -2.23
C ASN A 143 6.54 -6.30 -1.47
N SER A 144 6.48 -6.33 -0.13
CA SER A 144 7.19 -7.33 0.67
C SER A 144 6.69 -8.74 0.36
N LEU A 145 5.38 -8.93 0.23
CA LEU A 145 4.80 -10.22 -0.15
C LEU A 145 5.21 -10.63 -1.56
N ILE A 146 5.12 -9.72 -2.53
CA ILE A 146 5.55 -9.99 -3.91
C ILE A 146 7.03 -10.38 -3.92
N TYR A 147 7.88 -9.68 -3.18
CA TYR A 147 9.31 -9.98 -3.09
C TYR A 147 9.57 -11.37 -2.49
N ILE A 148 8.90 -11.72 -1.38
CA ILE A 148 9.00 -13.03 -0.74
C ILE A 148 8.55 -14.14 -1.70
N PHE A 149 7.39 -13.98 -2.35
CA PHE A 149 6.89 -14.97 -3.31
C PHE A 149 7.82 -15.12 -4.52
N SER A 150 8.39 -14.02 -5.01
CA SER A 150 9.36 -14.05 -6.12
C SER A 150 10.62 -14.83 -5.74
N ILE A 151 11.16 -14.61 -4.54
CA ILE A 151 12.32 -15.37 -4.05
C ILE A 151 11.99 -16.87 -3.96
N ILE A 152 10.86 -17.24 -3.37
CA ILE A 152 10.45 -18.63 -3.23
C ILE A 152 10.33 -19.29 -4.62
N THR A 153 9.65 -18.64 -5.56
CA THR A 153 9.43 -19.17 -6.91
C THR A 153 10.76 -19.29 -7.69
N LEU A 154 11.60 -18.27 -7.66
CA LEU A 154 12.90 -18.28 -8.35
C LEU A 154 13.85 -19.31 -7.73
N SER A 155 13.84 -19.48 -6.41
CA SER A 155 14.68 -20.46 -5.72
C SER A 155 14.30 -21.90 -6.10
N ALA A 156 13.01 -22.15 -6.33
CA ALA A 156 12.52 -23.45 -6.79
C ALA A 156 12.97 -23.77 -8.23
N ILE A 157 13.18 -22.76 -9.08
CA ILE A 157 13.64 -22.91 -10.45
C ILE A 157 15.17 -23.01 -10.50
N ASN A 158 15.87 -22.04 -9.94
CA ASN A 158 17.33 -22.02 -9.93
C ASN A 158 17.86 -21.08 -8.82
N TRP A 159 18.43 -21.66 -7.77
CA TRP A 159 18.94 -20.92 -6.62
C TRP A 159 20.09 -19.96 -6.95
N LYS A 160 20.92 -20.27 -7.97
CA LYS A 160 22.04 -19.41 -8.39
C LYS A 160 21.53 -18.13 -9.05
N LEU A 161 20.48 -18.22 -9.88
CA LEU A 161 19.82 -17.07 -10.47
C LEU A 161 19.12 -16.21 -9.40
N THR A 162 18.55 -16.85 -8.38
CA THR A 162 17.94 -16.14 -7.25
C THR A 162 18.95 -15.28 -6.50
N LEU A 163 20.16 -15.83 -6.22
CA LEU A 163 21.22 -15.06 -5.59
C LEU A 163 21.68 -13.86 -6.44
N ALA A 164 21.86 -14.06 -7.75
CA ALA A 164 22.18 -12.97 -8.65
C ALA A 164 21.10 -11.88 -8.66
N PHE A 165 19.82 -12.27 -8.65
CA PHE A 165 18.70 -11.33 -8.55
C PHE A 165 18.69 -10.55 -7.23
N MET A 166 18.93 -11.22 -6.09
CA MET A 166 18.98 -10.56 -4.78
C MET A 166 20.12 -9.54 -4.62
N ILE A 167 21.19 -9.68 -5.38
CA ILE A 167 22.31 -8.71 -5.36
C ILE A 167 21.96 -7.45 -6.16
N ILE A 168 21.11 -7.58 -7.18
CA ILE A 168 20.75 -6.49 -8.10
C ILE A 168 19.51 -5.72 -7.62
N ALA A 169 18.58 -6.39 -6.91
CA ALA A 169 17.32 -5.81 -6.42
C ALA A 169 17.48 -5.07 -5.09
#